data_9af6f3ed82fae69f23c48388546e1a80
#
_entry.id   9af6f3ed82fae69f23c48388546e1a80
#
_cell.length_a   1.000
_cell.length_b   1.000
_cell.length_c   1.000
_cell.angle_alpha   90.00
_cell.angle_beta   90.00
_cell.angle_gamma   90.00
#
_symmetry.space_group_name_H-M   'P 1'
#
loop_
_entity.id
_entity.type
_entity.pdbx_description
1 polymer ?
#
loop_
_entity_poly.entity_id
_entity_poly.type
_entity_poly.pdbx_seq_one_letter_code
_entity_poly.pdbx_strand_id
1 'polypeptide(L)'
;MFLKGKIALVTGSTSGIGLAIARALAAEGAAVTLNGFGDPAEIDRLRSELNAGYSDADLTRPEAIEGLMREVGEVDILVNNAGMQHVAPVDQFPVEKWDLILALNLSAAFHTIRLALPGMKAKGWGR
;
A
#
# COMPACT_ATOMS: atom_id res chain seq x y z
N MET A 1 11.35 -19.06 7.53
CA MET A 1 10.48 -17.92 7.21
C MET A 1 10.25 -17.09 8.45
N PHE A 2 11.01 -16.03 8.56
CA PHE A 2 11.05 -15.24 9.80
C PHE A 2 9.87 -14.27 9.97
N LEU A 3 9.04 -14.10 8.92
CA LEU A 3 7.84 -13.24 8.97
C LEU A 3 6.54 -14.03 9.13
N LYS A 4 6.63 -15.31 9.42
CA LYS A 4 5.43 -16.12 9.63
C LYS A 4 4.56 -15.53 10.74
N GLY A 5 3.26 -15.38 10.47
CA GLY A 5 2.32 -14.76 11.38
C GLY A 5 2.26 -13.24 11.33
N LYS A 6 3.09 -12.61 10.52
CA LYS A 6 3.06 -11.15 10.33
C LYS A 6 2.11 -10.78 9.18
N ILE A 7 1.42 -9.65 9.35
CA ILE A 7 0.48 -9.11 8.36
C ILE A 7 1.12 -7.90 7.72
N ALA A 8 1.27 -7.93 6.39
CA ALA A 8 1.91 -6.86 5.64
C ALA A 8 0.93 -6.20 4.66
N LEU A 9 0.98 -4.89 4.59
CA LEU A 9 0.30 -4.10 3.56
C LEU A 9 1.36 -3.39 2.73
N VAL A 10 1.31 -3.57 1.41
CA VAL A 10 2.20 -2.85 0.48
C VAL A 10 1.32 -2.03 -0.46
N THR A 11 1.40 -0.71 -0.36
CA THR A 11 0.65 0.15 -1.27
C THR A 11 1.30 0.20 -2.64
N GLY A 12 0.47 0.33 -3.70
CA GLY A 12 0.98 0.35 -5.07
C GLY A 12 1.73 -0.92 -5.46
N SER A 13 1.19 -2.09 -5.10
CA SER A 13 1.91 -3.36 -5.20
C SER A 13 1.44 -4.30 -6.30
N THR A 14 0.65 -3.80 -7.25
CA THR A 14 0.19 -4.64 -8.39
C THR A 14 1.22 -4.72 -9.51
N SER A 15 2.31 -3.98 -9.42
CA SER A 15 3.38 -3.99 -10.41
C SER A 15 4.67 -3.41 -9.83
N GLY A 16 5.77 -3.52 -10.56
CA GLY A 16 7.03 -2.83 -10.29
C GLY A 16 7.65 -3.16 -8.92
N ILE A 17 8.20 -2.14 -8.30
CA ILE A 17 8.92 -2.27 -7.02
C ILE A 17 7.99 -2.79 -5.92
N GLY A 18 6.78 -2.26 -5.83
CA GLY A 18 5.81 -2.69 -4.82
C GLY A 18 5.48 -4.17 -4.92
N LEU A 19 5.32 -4.70 -6.13
CA LEU A 19 5.07 -6.13 -6.34
C LEU A 19 6.28 -6.98 -5.94
N ALA A 20 7.49 -6.53 -6.26
CA ALA A 20 8.71 -7.23 -5.86
C ALA A 20 8.84 -7.29 -4.32
N ILE A 21 8.50 -6.19 -3.64
CA ILE A 21 8.48 -6.15 -2.17
C ILE A 21 7.43 -7.13 -1.63
N ALA A 22 6.21 -7.12 -2.19
CA ALA A 22 5.14 -8.02 -1.78
C ALA A 22 5.54 -9.50 -1.93
N ARG A 23 6.18 -9.84 -3.05
CA ARG A 23 6.70 -11.19 -3.27
C ARG A 23 7.75 -11.60 -2.24
N ALA A 24 8.67 -10.68 -1.94
CA ALA A 24 9.71 -10.95 -0.95
C ALA A 24 9.14 -11.17 0.46
N LEU A 25 8.18 -10.34 0.86
CA LEU A 25 7.51 -10.50 2.16
C LEU A 25 6.72 -11.80 2.24
N ALA A 26 5.99 -12.14 1.17
CA ALA A 26 5.24 -13.40 1.12
C ALA A 26 6.16 -14.62 1.18
N ALA A 27 7.31 -14.57 0.51
CA ALA A 27 8.31 -15.64 0.53
C ALA A 27 8.86 -15.88 1.95
N GLU A 28 8.89 -14.86 2.80
CA GLU A 28 9.31 -14.97 4.20
C GLU A 28 8.16 -15.28 5.16
N GLY A 29 6.97 -15.56 4.63
CA GLY A 29 5.85 -16.06 5.40
C GLY A 29 4.82 -15.03 5.83
N ALA A 30 4.98 -13.75 5.46
CA ALA A 30 3.99 -12.74 5.78
C ALA A 30 2.69 -12.97 5.00
N ALA A 31 1.55 -12.68 5.64
CA ALA A 31 0.27 -12.58 4.96
C ALA A 31 0.20 -11.18 4.34
N VAL A 32 0.20 -11.11 3.01
CA VAL A 32 0.29 -9.84 2.28
C VAL A 32 -1.06 -9.40 1.76
N THR A 33 -1.36 -8.12 1.86
CA THR A 33 -2.44 -7.46 1.12
C THR A 33 -1.81 -6.59 0.04
N LEU A 34 -2.23 -6.82 -1.20
CA LEU A 34 -1.88 -6.00 -2.36
C LEU A 34 -2.83 -4.81 -2.46
N ASN A 35 -2.32 -3.71 -2.95
CA ASN A 35 -3.11 -2.52 -3.24
C ASN A 35 -2.66 -1.92 -4.57
N GLY A 36 -3.60 -1.46 -5.36
CA GLY A 36 -3.33 -0.78 -6.62
C GLY A 36 -4.41 -1.07 -7.64
N PHE A 37 -4.15 -0.66 -8.87
CA PHE A 37 -5.06 -0.86 -9.98
C PHE A 37 -4.41 -1.79 -11.01
N GLY A 38 -5.23 -2.41 -11.85
CA GLY A 38 -4.72 -3.29 -12.90
C GLY A 38 -5.83 -4.11 -13.53
N ASP A 39 -5.44 -4.92 -14.51
CA ASP A 39 -6.35 -5.86 -15.15
C ASP A 39 -6.83 -6.91 -14.13
N PRO A 40 -8.16 -7.14 -14.03
CA PRO A 40 -8.70 -8.09 -13.05
C PRO A 40 -8.11 -9.49 -13.13
N ALA A 41 -7.86 -10.01 -14.33
CA ALA A 41 -7.27 -11.32 -14.49
C ALA A 41 -5.83 -11.38 -13.97
N GLU A 42 -5.06 -10.32 -14.19
CA GLU A 42 -3.70 -10.20 -13.69
C GLU A 42 -3.67 -10.12 -12.17
N ILE A 43 -4.58 -9.34 -11.58
CA ILE A 43 -4.71 -9.22 -10.13
C ILE A 43 -5.10 -10.57 -9.52
N ASP A 44 -6.05 -11.29 -10.11
CA ASP A 44 -6.44 -12.62 -9.63
C ASP A 44 -5.27 -13.60 -9.66
N ARG A 45 -4.46 -13.54 -10.71
CA ARG A 45 -3.25 -14.36 -10.82
C ARG A 45 -2.25 -14.04 -9.69
N LEU A 46 -2.02 -12.77 -9.41
CA LEU A 46 -1.12 -12.35 -8.33
C LEU A 46 -1.65 -12.76 -6.96
N ARG A 47 -2.94 -12.64 -6.73
CA ARG A 47 -3.56 -13.08 -5.47
C ARG A 47 -3.37 -14.57 -5.26
N SER A 48 -3.56 -15.36 -6.31
CA SER A 48 -3.34 -16.81 -6.23
C SER A 48 -1.88 -17.16 -6.03
N GLU A 49 -0.97 -16.50 -6.76
CA GLU A 49 0.47 -16.69 -6.62
C GLU A 49 0.95 -16.46 -5.19
N LEU A 50 0.48 -15.41 -4.56
CA LEU A 50 0.97 -14.96 -3.25
C LEU A 50 0.05 -15.37 -2.09
N ASN A 51 -1.09 -15.99 -2.38
CA ASN A 51 -2.17 -16.20 -1.41
C ASN A 51 -2.50 -14.87 -0.69
N ALA A 52 -2.65 -13.81 -1.44
CA ALA A 52 -2.73 -12.45 -0.93
C ALA A 52 -4.16 -11.90 -0.95
N GLY A 53 -4.45 -10.99 -0.03
CA GLY A 53 -5.59 -10.11 -0.11
C GLY A 53 -5.36 -9.01 -1.14
N TYR A 54 -6.40 -8.27 -1.47
CA TYR A 54 -6.32 -7.17 -2.43
C TYR A 54 -7.35 -6.10 -2.12
N SER A 55 -6.95 -4.84 -2.31
CA SER A 55 -7.83 -3.68 -2.28
C SER A 55 -7.47 -2.73 -3.41
N ASP A 56 -8.49 -2.22 -4.09
CA ASP A 56 -8.35 -1.20 -5.12
C ASP A 56 -8.51 0.22 -4.58
N ALA A 57 -8.35 0.42 -3.27
CA ALA A 57 -8.53 1.73 -2.65
C ALA A 57 -7.70 2.80 -3.33
N ASP A 58 -8.35 3.92 -3.65
CA ASP A 58 -7.71 5.11 -4.19
C ASP A 58 -7.07 5.90 -3.05
N LEU A 59 -5.74 5.87 -2.99
CA LEU A 59 -5.00 6.47 -1.89
C LEU A 59 -4.92 8.00 -1.96
N THR A 60 -5.47 8.62 -2.99
CA THR A 60 -5.64 10.08 -3.02
C THR A 60 -6.83 10.52 -2.16
N ARG A 61 -7.62 9.58 -1.65
CA ARG A 61 -8.84 9.83 -0.89
C ARG A 61 -8.71 9.29 0.53
N PRO A 62 -8.66 10.16 1.55
CA PRO A 62 -8.50 9.72 2.95
C PRO A 62 -9.54 8.69 3.40
N GLU A 63 -10.80 8.85 2.99
CA GLU A 63 -11.87 7.91 3.35
C GLU A 63 -11.68 6.52 2.73
N ALA A 64 -11.07 6.45 1.54
CA ALA A 64 -10.73 5.17 0.92
C ALA A 64 -9.60 4.48 1.69
N ILE A 65 -8.63 5.25 2.18
CA ILE A 65 -7.55 4.72 3.02
C ILE A 65 -8.12 4.18 4.33
N GLU A 66 -9.03 4.90 4.97
CA GLU A 66 -9.69 4.42 6.18
C GLU A 66 -10.41 3.09 5.95
N GLY A 67 -11.11 2.96 4.82
CA GLY A 67 -11.75 1.70 4.42
C GLY A 67 -10.75 0.56 4.24
N LEU A 68 -9.64 0.84 3.55
CA LEU A 68 -8.56 -0.13 3.36
C LEU A 68 -8.01 -0.61 4.70
N MET A 69 -7.71 0.29 5.61
CA MET A 69 -7.12 -0.07 6.89
C MET A 69 -8.09 -0.85 7.78
N ARG A 70 -9.39 -0.54 7.71
CA ARG A 70 -10.42 -1.36 8.39
C ARG A 70 -10.47 -2.77 7.82
N GLU A 71 -10.41 -2.90 6.51
CA GLU A 71 -10.48 -4.18 5.82
C GLU A 71 -9.28 -5.07 6.13
N VAL A 72 -8.08 -4.50 6.11
CA VAL A 72 -6.85 -5.24 6.44
C VAL A 72 -6.78 -5.59 7.93
N GLY A 73 -7.30 -4.73 8.78
CA GLY A 73 -7.26 -4.91 10.23
C GLY A 73 -5.89 -4.59 10.81
N GLU A 74 -5.32 -5.53 11.55
CA GLU A 74 -3.99 -5.34 12.12
C GLU A 74 -2.91 -5.39 11.05
N VAL A 75 -2.01 -4.41 11.05
CA VAL A 75 -0.87 -4.34 10.16
C VAL A 75 0.40 -4.36 10.99
N ASP A 76 1.25 -5.34 10.74
CA ASP A 76 2.56 -5.45 11.38
C ASP A 76 3.64 -4.76 10.56
N ILE A 77 3.53 -4.87 9.23
CA ILE A 77 4.50 -4.32 8.27
C ILE A 77 3.73 -3.46 7.27
N LEU A 78 4.04 -2.17 7.27
CA LEU A 78 3.44 -1.21 6.34
C LEU A 78 4.51 -0.69 5.39
N VAL A 79 4.31 -0.92 4.09
CA VAL A 79 5.21 -0.40 3.05
C VAL A 79 4.46 0.65 2.24
N ASN A 80 4.81 1.90 2.45
CA ASN A 80 4.27 3.04 1.70
C ASN A 80 5.05 3.19 0.40
N ASN A 81 4.65 2.44 -0.62
CA ASN A 81 5.31 2.41 -1.92
C ASN A 81 4.54 3.17 -2.99
N ALA A 82 3.23 3.33 -2.87
CA ALA A 82 2.42 4.01 -3.87
C ALA A 82 2.93 5.42 -4.13
N GLY A 83 3.03 5.79 -5.40
CA GLY A 83 3.50 7.10 -5.79
C GLY A 83 3.28 7.34 -7.26
N MET A 84 3.35 8.60 -7.65
CA MET A 84 3.29 9.03 -9.04
C MET A 84 4.21 10.22 -9.23
N GLN A 85 4.57 10.48 -10.48
CA GLN A 85 5.37 11.65 -10.82
C GLN A 85 4.82 12.35 -12.07
N HIS A 86 5.16 13.61 -12.18
CA HIS A 86 4.89 14.42 -13.35
C HIS A 86 6.01 15.45 -13.48
N VAL A 87 6.52 15.62 -14.69
CA VAL A 87 7.64 16.54 -14.96
C VAL A 87 7.14 17.66 -15.88
N ALA A 88 7.31 18.88 -15.41
CA ALA A 88 6.99 20.09 -16.17
C ALA A 88 7.73 21.27 -15.54
N PRO A 89 7.99 22.36 -16.30
CA PRO A 89 8.42 23.62 -15.71
C PRO A 89 7.43 24.08 -14.66
N VAL A 90 7.91 24.72 -13.59
CA VAL A 90 7.05 25.07 -12.46
C VAL A 90 5.88 25.99 -12.84
N ASP A 91 6.11 26.91 -13.78
CA ASP A 91 5.06 27.82 -14.25
C ASP A 91 4.06 27.17 -15.21
N GLN A 92 4.34 25.94 -15.64
CA GLN A 92 3.45 25.15 -16.51
C GLN A 92 2.94 23.89 -15.84
N PHE A 93 3.28 23.68 -14.57
CA PHE A 93 2.88 22.49 -13.84
C PHE A 93 1.38 22.52 -13.56
N PRO A 94 0.61 21.50 -14.00
CA PRO A 94 -0.84 21.47 -13.74
C PRO A 94 -1.14 21.43 -12.25
N VAL A 95 -1.99 22.31 -11.76
CA VAL A 95 -2.36 22.37 -10.34
C VAL A 95 -2.98 21.06 -9.87
N GLU A 96 -3.82 20.44 -10.70
CA GLU A 96 -4.46 19.15 -10.38
C GLU A 96 -3.43 18.03 -10.18
N LYS A 97 -2.35 18.05 -10.96
CA LYS A 97 -1.25 17.08 -10.83
C LYS A 97 -0.47 17.31 -9.55
N TRP A 98 -0.23 18.57 -9.20
CA TRP A 98 0.41 18.92 -7.94
C TRP A 98 -0.39 18.36 -6.76
N ASP A 99 -1.70 18.63 -6.73
CA ASP A 99 -2.56 18.18 -5.65
C ASP A 99 -2.61 16.65 -5.55
N LEU A 100 -2.72 15.95 -6.69
CA LEU A 100 -2.72 14.49 -6.71
C LEU A 100 -1.39 13.90 -6.24
N ILE A 101 -0.26 14.49 -6.65
CA ILE A 101 1.06 14.02 -6.24
C ILE A 101 1.25 14.18 -4.74
N LEU A 102 0.85 15.32 -4.17
CA LEU A 102 0.91 15.51 -2.72
C LEU A 102 0.00 14.52 -1.99
N ALA A 103 -1.20 14.32 -2.49
CA ALA A 103 -2.15 13.38 -1.88
C ALA A 103 -1.59 11.95 -1.88
N LEU A 104 -1.06 11.49 -3.01
CA LEU A 104 -0.58 10.12 -3.14
C LEU A 104 0.79 9.90 -2.51
N ASN A 105 1.75 10.81 -2.77
CA ASN A 105 3.15 10.61 -2.37
C ASN A 105 3.42 11.00 -0.91
N LEU A 106 2.63 11.91 -0.34
CA LEU A 106 2.85 12.40 1.02
C LEU A 106 1.67 12.11 1.94
N SER A 107 0.49 12.64 1.63
CA SER A 107 -0.66 12.55 2.53
C SER A 107 -1.11 11.10 2.75
N ALA A 108 -1.06 10.25 1.73
CA ALA A 108 -1.41 8.84 1.85
C ALA A 108 -0.54 8.13 2.90
N ALA A 109 0.77 8.39 2.90
CA ALA A 109 1.68 7.81 3.89
C ALA A 109 1.33 8.25 5.31
N PHE A 110 1.00 9.54 5.50
CA PHE A 110 0.52 10.02 6.80
C PHE A 110 -0.72 9.26 7.25
N HIS A 111 -1.69 9.09 6.38
CA HIS A 111 -2.96 8.42 6.74
C HIS A 111 -2.77 6.94 7.06
N THR A 112 -1.99 6.21 6.26
CA THR A 112 -1.73 4.80 6.55
C THR A 112 -0.97 4.64 7.86
N ILE A 113 0.02 5.49 8.12
CA ILE A 113 0.82 5.44 9.35
C ILE A 113 -0.06 5.75 10.57
N ARG A 114 -0.85 6.82 10.53
CA ARG A 114 -1.69 7.18 11.68
C ARG A 114 -2.70 6.10 12.02
N LEU A 115 -3.13 5.31 11.04
CA LEU A 115 -4.11 4.25 11.24
C LEU A 115 -3.48 2.90 11.62
N ALA A 116 -2.24 2.64 11.21
CA ALA A 116 -1.53 1.41 11.55
C ALA A 116 -0.81 1.50 12.90
N LEU A 117 -0.32 2.67 13.26
CA LEU A 117 0.55 2.85 14.42
C LEU A 117 -0.09 2.46 15.77
N PRO A 118 -1.36 2.75 16.07
CA PRO A 118 -1.95 2.35 17.35
C PRO A 118 -1.86 0.85 17.62
N GLY A 119 -2.13 0.02 16.60
CA GLY A 119 -2.01 -1.45 16.73
C GLY A 119 -0.59 -1.91 16.92
N MET A 120 0.35 -1.30 16.21
CA MET A 120 1.78 -1.60 16.38
C MET A 120 2.27 -1.25 17.79
N LYS A 121 1.84 -0.11 18.32
CA LYS A 121 2.18 0.30 19.69
C LYS A 121 1.59 -0.66 20.72
N ALA A 122 0.34 -1.07 20.54
CA ALA A 122 -0.33 -2.00 21.46
C ALA A 122 0.37 -3.36 21.50
N LYS A 123 0.87 -3.84 20.37
CA LYS A 123 1.63 -5.10 20.28
C LYS A 123 3.10 -4.96 20.71
N GLY A 124 3.63 -3.75 20.72
CA GLY A 124 5.06 -3.51 20.95
C GLY A 124 5.95 -3.93 19.78
N TRP A 125 5.37 -4.08 18.56
CA TRP A 125 6.12 -4.48 17.37
C TRP A 125 5.47 -3.88 16.12
N GLY A 126 6.30 -3.41 15.19
CA GLY A 126 5.87 -2.90 13.88
C GLY A 126 7.05 -2.44 13.04
N ARG A 127 6.87 -2.41 11.71
CA ARG A 127 7.84 -1.92 10.74
C ARG A 127 7.13 -1.13 9.65
#